data_2307dadc6e0e876257bfb91c970bd8b6
#
_entry.id   2307dadc6e0e876257bfb91c970bd8b6
#
_cell.length_a   1.000
_cell.length_b   1.000
_cell.length_c   1.000
_cell.angle_alpha   90.00
_cell.angle_beta   90.00
_cell.angle_gamma   90.00
#
_symmetry.space_group_name_H-M   'P 1'
#
loop_
_entity.id
_entity.type
_entity.pdbx_description
1 polymer ?
#
loop_
_entity_poly.entity_id
_entity_poly.type
_entity_poly.pdbx_seq_one_letter_code
_entity_poly.pdbx_strand_id
1 'polypeptide(L)'
;MTTFSEKEKIQLLADIVELQTENNNEIDVCNYLKDLFDKYDIKSEILKVNEHRANIVAEIGNGSPILALSGHMDVVDAGNQDNWTYPPFQLTEKAGKLYGRGTTDMKGGLMALVITLIELKEQNQLPQGTIRLLATAGEEKEQEGAKLLADKGYLDDVDGLIIAEPTGSGIYYAHKGSMSCKVTATGKAVHSSVPFIGDNAIDTLLEFYNQFKEKYSELKKHDTKHELDVAPMFKSLIGKEISEEDANYASGLTAVCSIINGGKQFNSVPDEVSLEFNVRPVPEYDNDFIESFFQNIINDVDSNKLSLDIPSNHRPVTSDKNSKLITTIKDVASSYVEQDEIFVSALVGATDASSFLGDNKDNVDLAIFGPGNPLMAHQIDEYIEKDMYLKYIDIFKEASIQYLKEK
;
A
#
# COMPACT_ATOMS: atom_id res chain seq x y z
N MET A 1 -18.61 -5.31 28.60
CA MET A 1 -17.44 -4.66 29.23
C MET A 1 -16.32 -4.75 28.23
N THR A 2 -15.54 -3.70 28.02
CA THR A 2 -14.37 -3.75 27.12
C THR A 2 -13.27 -4.61 27.78
N THR A 3 -12.56 -5.43 26.99
CA THR A 3 -11.45 -6.26 27.47
C THR A 3 -10.28 -5.40 27.93
N PHE A 4 -10.04 -4.28 27.21
CA PHE A 4 -9.00 -3.33 27.52
C PHE A 4 -9.56 -1.95 27.85
N SER A 5 -8.99 -1.29 28.86
CA SER A 5 -9.19 0.15 29.08
C SER A 5 -8.52 0.98 27.98
N GLU A 6 -8.93 2.24 27.84
CA GLU A 6 -8.29 3.21 26.90
C GLU A 6 -6.76 3.25 27.11
N LYS A 7 -6.31 3.31 28.35
CA LYS A 7 -4.87 3.34 28.68
C LYS A 7 -4.15 2.07 28.21
N GLU A 8 -4.76 0.90 28.35
CA GLU A 8 -4.17 -0.35 27.88
C GLU A 8 -4.13 -0.41 26.36
N LYS A 9 -5.17 0.05 25.65
CA LYS A 9 -5.18 0.16 24.19
C LYS A 9 -4.04 1.05 23.66
N ILE A 10 -3.80 2.20 24.32
CA ILE A 10 -2.68 3.10 23.98
C ILE A 10 -1.33 2.44 24.31
N GLN A 11 -1.23 1.70 25.43
CA GLN A 11 0.01 1.02 25.78
C GLN A 11 0.37 -0.08 24.78
N LEU A 12 -0.61 -0.86 24.29
CA LEU A 12 -0.38 -1.87 23.26
C LEU A 12 0.18 -1.25 21.97
N LEU A 13 -0.32 -0.07 21.57
CA LEU A 13 0.26 0.67 20.44
C LEU A 13 1.68 1.15 20.76
N ALA A 14 1.91 1.68 21.97
CA ALA A 14 3.24 2.13 22.38
C ALA A 14 4.26 1.00 22.31
N ASP A 15 3.91 -0.19 22.78
CA ASP A 15 4.80 -1.36 22.80
C ASP A 15 5.30 -1.73 21.40
N ILE A 16 4.43 -1.69 20.35
CA ILE A 16 4.87 -2.00 18.98
C ILE A 16 5.54 -0.82 18.27
N VAL A 17 5.27 0.43 18.68
CA VAL A 17 5.98 1.61 18.15
C VAL A 17 7.45 1.59 18.62
N GLU A 18 7.73 1.11 19.84
CA GLU A 18 9.09 0.99 20.35
C GLU A 18 9.93 -0.06 19.60
N LEU A 19 9.30 -1.04 18.98
CA LEU A 19 9.97 -2.04 18.13
C LEU A 19 10.33 -1.41 16.80
N GLN A 20 11.63 -1.18 16.59
CA GLN A 20 12.14 -0.49 15.40
C GLN A 20 12.16 -1.44 14.19
N THR A 21 11.16 -1.28 13.34
CA THR A 21 10.97 -2.09 12.12
C THR A 21 11.19 -1.26 10.86
N GLU A 22 12.21 -0.42 10.85
CA GLU A 22 12.56 0.43 9.69
C GLU A 22 12.99 -0.44 8.50
N ASN A 23 12.01 -0.85 7.69
CA ASN A 23 12.19 -1.76 6.53
C ASN A 23 12.90 -3.09 6.89
N ASN A 24 12.82 -3.54 8.11
CA ASN A 24 13.43 -4.79 8.60
C ASN A 24 12.98 -5.09 10.05
N ASN A 25 13.33 -6.27 10.59
CA ASN A 25 13.11 -6.71 11.97
C ASN A 25 11.63 -6.88 12.38
N GLU A 26 10.72 -7.10 11.45
CA GLU A 26 9.29 -7.34 11.74
C GLU A 26 9.08 -8.61 12.60
N ILE A 27 10.09 -9.49 12.64
CA ILE A 27 10.10 -10.68 13.54
C ILE A 27 9.90 -10.29 15.02
N ASP A 28 10.37 -9.10 15.43
CA ASP A 28 10.21 -8.64 16.82
C ASP A 28 8.75 -8.31 17.13
N VAL A 29 8.04 -7.68 16.18
CA VAL A 29 6.60 -7.44 16.28
C VAL A 29 5.83 -8.76 16.23
N CYS A 30 6.22 -9.70 15.35
CA CYS A 30 5.62 -11.05 15.33
C CYS A 30 5.72 -11.76 16.66
N ASN A 31 6.88 -11.72 17.31
CA ASN A 31 7.09 -12.35 18.62
C ASN A 31 6.22 -11.69 19.70
N TYR A 32 6.18 -10.35 19.72
CA TYR A 32 5.31 -9.61 20.65
C TYR A 32 3.83 -9.98 20.45
N LEU A 33 3.35 -9.97 19.21
CA LEU A 33 1.96 -10.34 18.89
C LEU A 33 1.67 -11.81 19.21
N LYS A 34 2.64 -12.71 18.98
CA LYS A 34 2.50 -14.14 19.32
C LYS A 34 2.27 -14.32 20.82
N ASP A 35 3.10 -13.69 21.66
CA ASP A 35 2.96 -13.75 23.11
C ASP A 35 1.63 -13.14 23.57
N LEU A 36 1.20 -12.05 22.93
CA LEU A 36 -0.10 -11.42 23.20
C LEU A 36 -1.25 -12.37 22.84
N PHE A 37 -1.23 -13.02 21.67
CA PHE A 37 -2.27 -13.97 21.24
C PHE A 37 -2.31 -15.22 22.12
N ASP A 38 -1.16 -15.75 22.52
CA ASP A 38 -1.07 -16.90 23.43
C ASP A 38 -1.71 -16.60 24.79
N LYS A 39 -1.59 -15.37 25.31
CA LYS A 39 -2.22 -14.92 26.55
C LYS A 39 -3.77 -14.98 26.49
N TYR A 40 -4.35 -14.83 25.29
CA TYR A 40 -5.80 -14.86 25.06
C TYR A 40 -6.29 -16.13 24.35
N ASP A 41 -5.50 -17.20 24.34
CA ASP A 41 -5.83 -18.47 23.68
C ASP A 41 -6.24 -18.30 22.21
N ILE A 42 -5.58 -17.39 21.48
CA ILE A 42 -5.78 -17.19 20.05
C ILE A 42 -4.69 -17.95 19.30
N LYS A 43 -5.13 -18.86 18.43
CA LYS A 43 -4.20 -19.62 17.59
C LYS A 43 -3.51 -18.67 16.61
N SER A 44 -2.19 -18.71 16.58
CA SER A 44 -1.38 -17.91 15.67
C SER A 44 -0.13 -18.64 15.23
N GLU A 45 0.40 -18.26 14.06
CA GLU A 45 1.63 -18.79 13.52
C GLU A 45 2.49 -17.71 12.89
N ILE A 46 3.82 -17.85 13.01
CA ILE A 46 4.81 -16.95 12.41
C ILE A 46 5.37 -17.60 11.14
N LEU A 47 5.31 -16.89 10.02
CA LEU A 47 5.81 -17.32 8.73
C LEU A 47 7.01 -16.46 8.33
N LYS A 48 8.19 -17.04 8.37
CA LYS A 48 9.43 -16.31 8.06
C LYS A 48 9.55 -16.03 6.56
N VAL A 49 9.82 -14.77 6.24
CA VAL A 49 10.29 -14.31 4.94
C VAL A 49 11.82 -14.53 4.84
N ASN A 50 12.54 -14.12 5.91
CA ASN A 50 13.99 -14.35 6.05
C ASN A 50 14.37 -14.40 7.55
N GLU A 51 15.65 -14.18 7.88
CA GLU A 51 16.14 -14.23 9.27
C GLU A 51 15.53 -13.15 10.18
N HIS A 52 15.26 -11.96 9.63
CA HIS A 52 14.81 -10.77 10.37
C HIS A 52 13.36 -10.40 10.08
N ARG A 53 12.79 -10.91 8.99
CA ARG A 53 11.46 -10.54 8.50
C ARG A 53 10.52 -11.74 8.58
N ALA A 54 9.33 -11.52 9.08
CA ALA A 54 8.29 -12.52 9.15
C ALA A 54 6.90 -11.89 9.14
N ASN A 55 5.90 -12.68 8.76
CA ASN A 55 4.50 -12.39 8.98
C ASN A 55 4.00 -13.11 10.22
N ILE A 56 2.91 -12.63 10.82
CA ILE A 56 2.12 -13.43 11.76
C ILE A 56 0.67 -13.50 11.30
N VAL A 57 0.12 -14.72 11.33
CA VAL A 57 -1.29 -14.99 11.04
C VAL A 57 -1.96 -15.45 12.33
N ALA A 58 -3.15 -14.92 12.62
CA ALA A 58 -3.96 -15.33 13.76
C ALA A 58 -5.42 -15.48 13.37
N GLU A 59 -6.12 -16.46 13.96
CA GLU A 59 -7.52 -16.74 13.63
C GLU A 59 -8.40 -16.90 14.85
N ILE A 60 -9.63 -16.40 14.75
CA ILE A 60 -10.72 -16.67 15.68
C ILE A 60 -11.98 -17.11 14.92
N GLY A 61 -12.82 -17.93 15.55
CA GLY A 61 -14.01 -18.49 14.91
C GLY A 61 -13.72 -19.77 14.13
N ASN A 62 -14.66 -20.16 13.26
CA ASN A 62 -14.50 -21.29 12.36
C ASN A 62 -15.50 -21.24 11.21
N GLY A 63 -15.11 -21.82 10.07
CA GLY A 63 -15.94 -21.91 8.87
C GLY A 63 -16.12 -20.58 8.13
N SER A 64 -17.00 -20.61 7.14
CA SER A 64 -17.30 -19.43 6.30
C SER A 64 -18.50 -18.65 6.86
N PRO A 65 -18.60 -17.34 6.51
CA PRO A 65 -17.67 -16.58 5.70
C PRO A 65 -16.36 -16.25 6.43
N ILE A 66 -15.27 -15.95 5.67
CA ILE A 66 -13.96 -15.58 6.20
C ILE A 66 -13.68 -14.12 5.89
N LEU A 67 -13.51 -13.32 6.93
CA LEU A 67 -13.07 -11.93 6.83
C LEU A 67 -11.59 -11.84 7.20
N ALA A 68 -10.74 -11.47 6.24
CA ALA A 68 -9.35 -11.17 6.50
C ALA A 68 -9.18 -9.70 6.93
N LEU A 69 -8.34 -9.47 7.93
CA LEU A 69 -7.95 -8.17 8.44
C LEU A 69 -6.43 -8.05 8.26
N SER A 70 -5.94 -7.07 7.53
CA SER A 70 -4.51 -6.95 7.25
C SER A 70 -3.93 -5.60 7.64
N GLY A 71 -2.64 -5.64 8.03
CA GLY A 71 -1.82 -4.46 8.24
C GLY A 71 -0.34 -4.81 8.30
N HIS A 72 0.50 -3.91 7.76
CA HIS A 72 1.94 -4.11 7.77
C HIS A 72 2.60 -3.69 9.10
N MET A 73 3.73 -4.34 9.40
CA MET A 73 4.50 -4.13 10.62
C MET A 73 5.74 -3.27 10.42
N ASP A 74 6.23 -3.19 9.20
CA ASP A 74 7.36 -2.33 8.84
C ASP A 74 6.97 -0.86 8.81
N VAL A 75 7.98 -0.01 8.87
CA VAL A 75 7.85 1.44 8.77
C VAL A 75 9.02 1.98 7.95
N VAL A 76 8.83 3.13 7.30
CA VAL A 76 9.92 3.83 6.65
C VAL A 76 10.91 4.39 7.66
N ASP A 77 12.13 4.66 7.19
CA ASP A 77 13.20 5.29 7.97
C ASP A 77 12.72 6.60 8.62
N ALA A 78 13.04 6.78 9.91
CA ALA A 78 12.71 8.00 10.64
C ALA A 78 13.56 9.22 10.20
N GLY A 79 14.63 8.97 9.45
CA GLY A 79 15.58 10.01 9.04
C GLY A 79 16.40 10.55 10.20
N ASN A 80 16.76 11.84 10.11
CA ASN A 80 17.49 12.46 11.21
C ASN A 80 16.56 12.72 12.40
N GLN A 81 16.73 11.92 13.46
CA GLN A 81 15.90 11.98 14.67
C GLN A 81 16.04 13.32 15.44
N ASP A 82 17.12 14.09 15.24
CA ASP A 82 17.24 15.42 15.82
C ASP A 82 16.21 16.42 15.27
N ASN A 83 15.58 16.11 14.16
CA ASN A 83 14.51 16.93 13.58
C ASN A 83 13.13 16.62 14.17
N TRP A 84 12.98 15.55 14.97
CA TRP A 84 11.73 15.18 15.59
C TRP A 84 11.53 15.97 16.88
N THR A 85 10.31 16.50 17.10
CA THR A 85 9.92 17.14 18.36
C THR A 85 9.73 16.09 19.47
N TYR A 86 9.23 14.92 19.10
CA TYR A 86 9.06 13.76 19.99
C TYR A 86 9.83 12.57 19.41
N PRO A 87 10.51 11.73 20.26
CA PRO A 87 11.28 10.59 19.76
C PRO A 87 10.43 9.67 18.88
N PRO A 88 10.87 9.29 17.66
CA PRO A 88 10.05 8.52 16.71
C PRO A 88 9.66 7.13 17.21
N PHE A 89 10.48 6.50 18.04
CA PHE A 89 10.26 5.14 18.57
C PHE A 89 9.90 5.13 20.06
N GLN A 90 9.26 6.21 20.53
CA GLN A 90 8.67 6.29 21.85
C GLN A 90 7.33 7.03 21.73
N LEU A 91 6.24 6.28 21.89
CA LEU A 91 4.91 6.88 21.80
C LEU A 91 4.75 8.06 22.77
N THR A 92 4.43 9.24 22.25
CA THR A 92 4.18 10.43 23.06
C THR A 92 2.75 10.92 22.89
N GLU A 93 1.96 10.88 23.96
CA GLU A 93 0.61 11.47 23.97
C GLU A 93 0.70 12.97 24.26
N LYS A 94 0.22 13.80 23.33
CA LYS A 94 0.17 15.25 23.50
C LYS A 94 -1.00 15.87 22.75
N ALA A 95 -1.79 16.68 23.42
CA ALA A 95 -2.90 17.44 22.85
C ALA A 95 -3.89 16.57 22.03
N GLY A 96 -4.21 15.37 22.51
CA GLY A 96 -5.12 14.43 21.83
C GLY A 96 -4.51 13.67 20.66
N LYS A 97 -3.19 13.73 20.49
CA LYS A 97 -2.42 13.04 19.45
C LYS A 97 -1.45 12.05 20.07
N LEU A 98 -1.21 10.96 19.34
CA LEU A 98 -0.24 9.92 19.67
C LEU A 98 0.88 9.99 18.64
N TYR A 99 2.01 10.60 19.02
CA TYR A 99 3.17 10.81 18.15
C TYR A 99 4.11 9.61 18.18
N GLY A 100 4.62 9.23 17.01
CA GLY A 100 5.62 8.17 16.83
C GLY A 100 5.60 7.65 15.40
N ARG A 101 6.73 7.17 14.87
CA ARG A 101 6.85 6.55 13.55
C ARG A 101 5.98 5.28 13.50
N GLY A 102 5.15 5.16 12.46
CA GLY A 102 4.21 4.06 12.29
C GLY A 102 2.89 4.23 13.03
N THR A 103 2.69 5.30 13.81
CA THR A 103 1.40 5.53 14.48
C THR A 103 0.28 5.73 13.48
N THR A 104 0.56 6.39 12.37
CA THR A 104 -0.35 6.54 11.23
C THR A 104 -0.16 5.41 10.23
N ASP A 105 1.07 5.12 9.80
CA ASP A 105 1.39 4.19 8.70
C ASP A 105 2.32 3.08 9.17
N MET A 106 1.75 1.82 9.46
CA MET A 106 0.33 1.64 9.79
C MET A 106 0.16 0.82 11.08
N LYS A 107 1.13 0.90 12.04
CA LYS A 107 1.04 0.19 13.32
C LYS A 107 -0.21 0.57 14.14
N GLY A 108 -0.72 1.81 13.98
CA GLY A 108 -1.98 2.22 14.58
C GLY A 108 -3.16 1.41 14.06
N GLY A 109 -3.27 1.27 12.73
CA GLY A 109 -4.27 0.43 12.09
C GLY A 109 -4.13 -1.04 12.48
N LEU A 110 -2.91 -1.59 12.39
CA LEU A 110 -2.62 -2.96 12.77
C LEU A 110 -2.99 -3.26 14.22
N MET A 111 -2.61 -2.40 15.18
CA MET A 111 -2.93 -2.63 16.59
C MET A 111 -4.43 -2.49 16.86
N ALA A 112 -5.13 -1.61 16.14
CA ALA A 112 -6.59 -1.55 16.22
C ALA A 112 -7.24 -2.88 15.77
N LEU A 113 -6.73 -3.53 14.72
CA LEU A 113 -7.19 -4.85 14.27
C LEU A 113 -6.87 -5.94 15.29
N VAL A 114 -5.66 -5.94 15.89
CA VAL A 114 -5.24 -6.89 16.93
C VAL A 114 -6.16 -6.81 18.16
N ILE A 115 -6.44 -5.59 18.63
CA ILE A 115 -7.33 -5.37 19.77
C ILE A 115 -8.75 -5.84 19.42
N THR A 116 -9.22 -5.55 18.21
CA THR A 116 -10.53 -6.02 17.71
C THR A 116 -10.62 -7.55 17.77
N LEU A 117 -9.62 -8.27 17.29
CA LEU A 117 -9.58 -9.72 17.30
C LEU A 117 -9.67 -10.27 18.74
N ILE A 118 -8.89 -9.71 19.66
CA ILE A 118 -8.88 -10.13 21.08
C ILE A 118 -10.21 -9.81 21.76
N GLU A 119 -10.76 -8.60 21.57
CA GLU A 119 -12.04 -8.21 22.19
C GLU A 119 -13.20 -9.08 21.70
N LEU A 120 -13.26 -9.41 20.40
CA LEU A 120 -14.29 -10.30 19.85
C LEU A 120 -14.21 -11.72 20.43
N LYS A 121 -13.00 -12.25 20.61
CA LYS A 121 -12.75 -13.55 21.22
C LYS A 121 -13.19 -13.57 22.68
N GLU A 122 -12.68 -12.63 23.49
CA GLU A 122 -12.93 -12.56 24.93
C GLU A 122 -14.39 -12.28 25.28
N GLN A 123 -15.07 -11.48 24.47
CA GLN A 123 -16.47 -11.13 24.67
C GLN A 123 -17.44 -12.17 24.07
N ASN A 124 -16.91 -13.20 23.40
CA ASN A 124 -17.69 -14.23 22.72
C ASN A 124 -18.75 -13.62 21.77
N GLN A 125 -18.36 -12.58 21.03
CA GLN A 125 -19.26 -11.81 20.15
C GLN A 125 -19.17 -12.21 18.68
N LEU A 126 -18.27 -13.13 18.34
CA LEU A 126 -18.11 -13.57 16.95
C LEU A 126 -19.35 -14.39 16.52
N PRO A 127 -20.02 -14.01 15.43
CA PRO A 127 -21.06 -14.85 14.81
C PRO A 127 -20.42 -16.08 14.15
N GLN A 128 -21.22 -16.86 13.41
CA GLN A 128 -20.66 -17.92 12.56
C GLN A 128 -19.68 -17.29 11.53
N GLY A 129 -18.58 -17.96 11.31
CA GLY A 129 -17.53 -17.50 10.39
C GLY A 129 -16.16 -17.40 11.06
N THR A 130 -15.20 -16.90 10.33
CA THR A 130 -13.80 -16.75 10.73
C THR A 130 -13.32 -15.32 10.53
N ILE A 131 -12.57 -14.79 11.49
CA ILE A 131 -11.73 -13.61 11.27
C ILE A 131 -10.28 -14.09 11.26
N ARG A 132 -9.57 -13.75 10.18
CA ARG A 132 -8.15 -14.04 9.95
C ARG A 132 -7.38 -12.74 9.95
N LEU A 133 -6.49 -12.54 10.94
CA LEU A 133 -5.54 -11.43 10.93
C LEU A 133 -4.30 -11.82 10.15
N LEU A 134 -3.85 -10.93 9.26
CA LEU A 134 -2.66 -11.04 8.44
C LEU A 134 -1.75 -9.84 8.74
N ALA A 135 -0.79 -9.98 9.65
CA ALA A 135 0.21 -8.93 9.86
C ALA A 135 1.43 -9.21 8.98
N THR A 136 1.73 -8.28 8.09
CA THR A 136 2.70 -8.44 7.00
C THR A 136 4.01 -7.73 7.25
N ALA A 137 5.05 -8.17 6.54
CA ALA A 137 6.36 -7.56 6.51
C ALA A 137 6.67 -7.04 5.10
N GLY A 138 7.29 -5.85 4.99
CA GLY A 138 7.87 -5.36 3.76
C GLY A 138 6.92 -4.68 2.80
N GLU A 139 5.80 -4.14 3.27
CA GLU A 139 4.85 -3.38 2.45
C GLU A 139 5.54 -2.16 1.83
N GLU A 140 6.31 -1.42 2.61
CA GLU A 140 7.00 -0.18 2.25
C GLU A 140 8.10 -0.35 1.17
N LYS A 141 8.28 -1.57 0.66
CA LYS A 141 9.25 -1.90 -0.40
C LYS A 141 8.63 -2.83 -1.45
N GLU A 142 8.84 -4.14 -1.27
CA GLU A 142 8.55 -5.15 -2.30
C GLU A 142 7.36 -6.05 -1.94
N GLN A 143 6.66 -5.78 -0.83
CA GLN A 143 5.50 -6.55 -0.35
C GLN A 143 5.77 -8.07 -0.22
N GLU A 144 7.00 -8.44 0.16
CA GLU A 144 7.44 -9.85 0.21
C GLU A 144 6.60 -10.67 1.18
N GLY A 145 6.16 -10.04 2.29
CA GLY A 145 5.31 -10.68 3.28
C GLY A 145 3.93 -11.00 2.71
N ALA A 146 3.27 -10.04 2.09
CA ALA A 146 1.96 -10.23 1.48
C ALA A 146 2.01 -11.29 0.37
N LYS A 147 3.04 -11.25 -0.48
CA LYS A 147 3.27 -12.25 -1.52
C LYS A 147 3.44 -13.66 -0.93
N LEU A 148 4.24 -13.80 0.14
CA LEU A 148 4.41 -15.09 0.81
C LEU A 148 3.08 -15.67 1.33
N LEU A 149 2.20 -14.82 1.89
CA LEU A 149 0.87 -15.26 2.37
C LEU A 149 -0.03 -15.68 1.21
N ALA A 150 -0.04 -14.93 0.11
CA ALA A 150 -0.79 -15.27 -1.09
C ALA A 150 -0.31 -16.60 -1.70
N ASP A 151 1.01 -16.79 -1.85
CA ASP A 151 1.63 -18.01 -2.38
C ASP A 151 1.34 -19.25 -1.50
N LYS A 152 1.11 -19.04 -0.19
CA LYS A 152 0.74 -20.12 0.74
C LYS A 152 -0.77 -20.36 0.84
N GLY A 153 -1.59 -19.63 0.09
CA GLY A 153 -3.03 -19.83 0.00
C GLY A 153 -3.84 -19.22 1.15
N TYR A 154 -3.27 -18.30 1.95
CA TYR A 154 -4.03 -17.66 3.05
C TYR A 154 -5.17 -16.75 2.58
N LEU A 155 -5.23 -16.46 1.28
CA LEU A 155 -6.26 -15.65 0.66
C LEU A 155 -7.25 -16.48 -0.20
N ASP A 156 -7.06 -17.79 -0.34
CA ASP A 156 -7.83 -18.60 -1.31
C ASP A 156 -9.29 -18.82 -0.89
N ASP A 157 -9.57 -18.79 0.40
CA ASP A 157 -10.88 -19.01 1.00
C ASP A 157 -11.49 -17.75 1.63
N VAL A 158 -10.89 -16.58 1.40
CA VAL A 158 -11.32 -15.30 1.96
C VAL A 158 -12.50 -14.73 1.17
N ASP A 159 -13.55 -14.32 1.87
CA ASP A 159 -14.74 -13.67 1.29
C ASP A 159 -14.61 -12.14 1.29
N GLY A 160 -13.93 -11.56 2.29
CA GLY A 160 -13.69 -10.12 2.40
C GLY A 160 -12.34 -9.81 3.03
N LEU A 161 -11.73 -8.70 2.62
CA LEU A 161 -10.41 -8.24 3.07
C LEU A 161 -10.48 -6.77 3.46
N ILE A 162 -10.12 -6.46 4.71
CA ILE A 162 -9.88 -5.09 5.18
C ILE A 162 -8.37 -4.91 5.32
N ILE A 163 -7.82 -3.88 4.69
CA ILE A 163 -6.43 -3.43 4.92
C ILE A 163 -6.50 -2.11 5.68
N ALA A 164 -5.92 -2.07 6.88
CA ALA A 164 -6.09 -0.95 7.81
C ALA A 164 -5.10 0.19 7.59
N GLU A 165 -4.84 0.54 6.31
CA GLU A 165 -4.05 1.69 5.91
C GLU A 165 -4.66 3.02 6.39
N PRO A 166 -3.84 4.08 6.58
CA PRO A 166 -4.36 5.38 7.00
C PRO A 166 -5.20 6.03 5.91
N THR A 167 -6.51 5.99 6.07
CA THR A 167 -7.46 6.52 5.08
C THR A 167 -8.32 7.66 5.62
N GLY A 168 -8.21 7.98 6.90
CA GLY A 168 -9.11 8.93 7.54
C GLY A 168 -10.56 8.44 7.48
N SER A 169 -11.44 9.19 6.82
CA SER A 169 -12.85 8.81 6.63
C SER A 169 -13.13 8.16 5.25
N GLY A 170 -12.09 7.93 4.44
CA GLY A 170 -12.22 7.31 3.13
C GLY A 170 -12.30 5.78 3.20
N ILE A 171 -13.20 5.19 2.42
CA ILE A 171 -13.28 3.75 2.21
C ILE A 171 -12.87 3.50 0.76
N TYR A 172 -11.74 2.80 0.55
CA TYR A 172 -11.24 2.58 -0.80
C TYR A 172 -11.48 1.15 -1.23
N TYR A 173 -12.18 0.99 -2.37
CA TYR A 173 -12.54 -0.30 -2.96
C TYR A 173 -11.51 -0.80 -3.98
N ALA A 174 -10.56 0.04 -4.33
CA ALA A 174 -9.60 -0.20 -5.41
C ALA A 174 -8.37 0.69 -5.24
N HIS A 175 -7.27 0.32 -5.90
CA HIS A 175 -6.10 1.20 -6.01
C HIS A 175 -5.36 0.99 -7.33
N LYS A 176 -4.55 2.00 -7.72
CA LYS A 176 -3.62 1.87 -8.83
C LYS A 176 -2.49 0.92 -8.49
N GLY A 177 -1.88 0.34 -9.51
CA GLY A 177 -0.61 -0.35 -9.37
C GLY A 177 0.56 0.63 -9.10
N SER A 178 1.72 0.05 -8.85
CA SER A 178 2.99 0.77 -8.76
C SER A 178 4.06 -0.03 -9.49
N MET A 179 4.65 0.56 -10.51
CA MET A 179 5.65 -0.10 -11.34
C MET A 179 6.84 0.83 -11.60
N SER A 180 8.03 0.30 -11.41
CA SER A 180 9.28 0.99 -11.78
C SER A 180 9.80 0.40 -13.07
N CYS A 181 10.03 1.23 -14.09
CA CYS A 181 10.61 0.81 -15.35
C CYS A 181 11.94 1.54 -15.58
N LYS A 182 13.02 0.78 -15.72
CA LYS A 182 14.34 1.32 -16.04
C LYS A 182 14.74 0.91 -17.45
N VAL A 183 14.93 1.92 -18.31
CA VAL A 183 15.42 1.71 -19.67
C VAL A 183 16.89 2.15 -19.74
N THR A 184 17.75 1.22 -20.12
CA THR A 184 19.20 1.47 -20.26
C THR A 184 19.60 1.39 -21.73
N ALA A 185 20.28 2.43 -22.22
CA ALA A 185 20.93 2.43 -23.51
C ALA A 185 22.43 2.14 -23.35
N THR A 186 22.94 1.25 -24.18
CA THR A 186 24.37 0.93 -24.29
C THR A 186 24.95 1.45 -25.60
N GLY A 187 26.20 1.87 -25.56
CA GLY A 187 26.91 2.40 -26.70
C GLY A 187 28.39 1.99 -26.71
N LYS A 188 29.22 2.81 -27.34
CA LYS A 188 30.67 2.57 -27.42
C LYS A 188 31.44 3.83 -27.10
N ALA A 189 32.17 3.84 -25.99
CA ALA A 189 33.00 4.96 -25.57
C ALA A 189 34.20 5.14 -26.51
N VAL A 190 34.44 6.40 -26.88
CA VAL A 190 35.60 6.87 -27.60
C VAL A 190 35.89 8.30 -27.22
N HIS A 191 37.08 8.83 -27.54
CA HIS A 191 37.39 10.24 -27.36
C HIS A 191 36.41 11.10 -28.18
N SER A 192 35.88 12.18 -27.59
CA SER A 192 34.85 13.02 -28.23
C SER A 192 35.31 13.71 -29.53
N SER A 193 36.61 13.78 -29.84
CA SER A 193 37.14 14.27 -31.09
C SER A 193 37.02 13.31 -32.26
N VAL A 194 36.69 12.03 -32.01
CA VAL A 194 36.56 10.99 -33.05
C VAL A 194 35.25 10.21 -32.87
N PRO A 195 34.07 10.90 -32.77
CA PRO A 195 32.82 10.27 -32.41
C PRO A 195 32.34 9.23 -33.45
N PHE A 196 32.79 9.33 -34.69
CA PHE A 196 32.41 8.46 -35.82
C PHE A 196 32.87 6.99 -35.67
N ILE A 197 33.74 6.67 -34.70
CA ILE A 197 34.15 5.29 -34.39
C ILE A 197 33.58 4.81 -33.05
N GLY A 198 32.83 5.67 -32.38
CA GLY A 198 32.05 5.39 -31.16
C GLY A 198 30.58 5.15 -31.45
N ASP A 199 29.81 5.04 -30.37
CA ASP A 199 28.37 4.95 -30.42
C ASP A 199 27.79 5.65 -29.17
N ASN A 200 27.00 6.69 -29.38
CA ASN A 200 26.55 7.55 -28.29
C ASN A 200 25.25 7.01 -27.67
N ALA A 201 25.34 6.44 -26.49
CA ALA A 201 24.17 5.93 -25.77
C ALA A 201 23.11 7.01 -25.47
N ILE A 202 23.51 8.29 -25.33
CA ILE A 202 22.55 9.40 -25.13
C ILE A 202 21.63 9.55 -26.35
N ASP A 203 22.17 9.48 -27.56
CA ASP A 203 21.39 9.69 -28.79
C ASP A 203 20.29 8.59 -28.91
N THR A 204 20.66 7.32 -28.66
CA THR A 204 19.72 6.19 -28.65
C THR A 204 18.65 6.35 -27.58
N LEU A 205 19.03 6.76 -26.36
CA LEU A 205 18.08 6.93 -25.27
C LEU A 205 17.11 8.10 -25.50
N LEU A 206 17.59 9.20 -26.08
CA LEU A 206 16.73 10.34 -26.43
C LEU A 206 15.74 9.98 -27.55
N GLU A 207 16.11 9.14 -28.51
CA GLU A 207 15.18 8.63 -29.50
C GLU A 207 14.08 7.79 -28.86
N PHE A 208 14.44 6.86 -27.96
CA PHE A 208 13.47 6.11 -27.16
C PHE A 208 12.52 7.06 -26.40
N TYR A 209 13.06 8.04 -25.67
CA TYR A 209 12.25 8.96 -24.88
C TYR A 209 11.30 9.81 -25.73
N ASN A 210 11.71 10.23 -26.92
CA ASN A 210 10.84 10.97 -27.82
C ASN A 210 9.69 10.11 -28.33
N GLN A 211 9.96 8.85 -28.73
CA GLN A 211 8.91 7.92 -29.12
C GLN A 211 7.99 7.57 -27.95
N PHE A 212 8.54 7.40 -26.74
CA PHE A 212 7.75 7.21 -25.53
C PHE A 212 6.76 8.37 -25.32
N LYS A 213 7.22 9.62 -25.38
CA LYS A 213 6.34 10.80 -25.19
C LYS A 213 5.24 10.86 -26.23
N GLU A 214 5.56 10.57 -27.49
CA GLU A 214 4.58 10.60 -28.60
C GLU A 214 3.51 9.52 -28.39
N LYS A 215 3.93 8.26 -28.20
CA LYS A 215 3.01 7.12 -28.01
C LYS A 215 2.20 7.24 -26.73
N TYR A 216 2.81 7.69 -25.62
CA TYR A 216 2.10 7.93 -24.36
C TYR A 216 1.08 9.06 -24.48
N SER A 217 1.42 10.18 -25.17
CA SER A 217 0.47 11.25 -25.45
C SER A 217 -0.71 10.78 -26.29
N GLU A 218 -0.47 9.92 -27.28
CA GLU A 218 -1.55 9.35 -28.08
C GLU A 218 -2.44 8.41 -27.26
N LEU A 219 -1.84 7.56 -26.43
CA LEU A 219 -2.57 6.71 -25.49
C LEU A 219 -3.50 7.53 -24.61
N LYS A 220 -3.01 8.62 -24.00
CA LYS A 220 -3.80 9.50 -23.12
C LYS A 220 -4.97 10.20 -23.82
N LYS A 221 -4.95 10.42 -25.12
CA LYS A 221 -6.11 10.97 -25.85
C LYS A 221 -7.30 10.01 -25.89
N HIS A 222 -7.04 8.72 -25.81
CA HIS A 222 -8.05 7.65 -25.86
C HIS A 222 -8.41 7.10 -24.48
N ASP A 223 -7.71 7.54 -23.43
CA ASP A 223 -7.88 7.16 -22.06
C ASP A 223 -9.01 7.99 -21.40
N THR A 224 -10.25 7.67 -21.73
CA THR A 224 -11.44 8.45 -21.34
C THR A 224 -12.47 7.70 -20.49
N LYS A 225 -12.23 6.43 -20.20
CA LYS A 225 -13.10 5.61 -19.35
C LYS A 225 -12.25 4.92 -18.30
N HIS A 226 -12.57 5.15 -17.05
CA HIS A 226 -11.83 4.64 -15.92
C HIS A 226 -12.74 3.84 -15.01
N GLU A 227 -12.26 2.68 -14.57
CA GLU A 227 -12.89 1.89 -13.50
C GLU A 227 -12.64 2.51 -12.13
N LEU A 228 -11.54 3.25 -12.00
CA LEU A 228 -11.13 3.90 -10.75
C LEU A 228 -11.75 5.29 -10.63
N ASP A 229 -12.54 5.51 -9.59
CA ASP A 229 -13.06 6.83 -9.24
C ASP A 229 -12.26 7.42 -8.07
N VAL A 230 -11.31 8.31 -8.39
CA VAL A 230 -10.42 8.96 -7.41
C VAL A 230 -10.89 10.37 -7.00
N ALA A 231 -11.91 10.92 -7.65
CA ALA A 231 -12.36 12.30 -7.38
C ALA A 231 -12.79 12.53 -5.92
N PRO A 232 -13.51 11.60 -5.25
CA PRO A 232 -13.88 11.79 -3.85
C PRO A 232 -12.66 11.88 -2.91
N MET A 233 -11.60 11.10 -3.17
CA MET A 233 -10.35 11.16 -2.42
C MET A 233 -9.72 12.56 -2.53
N PHE A 234 -9.56 13.09 -3.74
CA PHE A 234 -8.97 14.41 -3.93
C PHE A 234 -9.81 15.51 -3.30
N LYS A 235 -11.15 15.44 -3.40
CA LYS A 235 -12.05 16.37 -2.71
C LYS A 235 -11.80 16.38 -1.20
N SER A 236 -11.62 15.22 -0.58
CA SER A 236 -11.30 15.12 0.85
C SER A 236 -9.91 15.70 1.17
N LEU A 237 -8.88 15.36 0.40
CA LEU A 237 -7.50 15.76 0.68
C LEU A 237 -7.24 17.26 0.52
N ILE A 238 -7.83 17.90 -0.50
CA ILE A 238 -7.57 19.31 -0.82
C ILE A 238 -8.72 20.26 -0.44
N GLY A 239 -9.80 19.73 0.14
CA GLY A 239 -10.95 20.51 0.61
C GLY A 239 -11.79 21.17 -0.48
N LYS A 240 -11.63 20.76 -1.73
CA LYS A 240 -12.39 21.26 -2.89
C LYS A 240 -12.51 20.22 -3.99
N GLU A 241 -13.51 20.36 -4.85
CA GLU A 241 -13.64 19.53 -6.04
C GLU A 241 -12.51 19.85 -7.03
N ILE A 242 -11.97 18.80 -7.66
CA ILE A 242 -11.04 18.93 -8.79
C ILE A 242 -11.83 19.01 -10.09
N SER A 243 -11.23 19.55 -11.14
CA SER A 243 -11.86 19.60 -12.47
C SER A 243 -12.10 18.18 -12.99
N GLU A 244 -13.09 18.02 -13.90
CA GLU A 244 -13.33 16.75 -14.56
C GLU A 244 -12.10 16.27 -15.36
N GLU A 245 -11.34 17.20 -15.96
CA GLU A 245 -10.09 16.92 -16.66
C GLU A 245 -9.03 16.37 -15.70
N ASP A 246 -8.83 17.00 -14.53
CA ASP A 246 -7.88 16.53 -13.51
C ASP A 246 -8.32 15.17 -12.92
N ALA A 247 -9.63 14.98 -12.68
CA ALA A 247 -10.17 13.72 -12.19
C ALA A 247 -9.92 12.58 -13.21
N ASN A 248 -10.19 12.81 -14.48
CA ASN A 248 -9.91 11.86 -15.56
C ASN A 248 -8.41 11.57 -15.66
N TYR A 249 -7.56 12.59 -15.61
CA TYR A 249 -6.11 12.40 -15.62
C TYR A 249 -5.65 11.56 -14.42
N ALA A 250 -6.15 11.88 -13.23
CA ALA A 250 -5.78 11.20 -11.99
C ALA A 250 -6.32 9.76 -11.90
N SER A 251 -7.47 9.45 -12.53
CA SER A 251 -8.05 8.09 -12.57
C SER A 251 -7.32 7.17 -13.55
N GLY A 252 -6.77 7.71 -14.65
CA GLY A 252 -6.11 6.94 -15.70
C GLY A 252 -4.65 6.59 -15.40
N LEU A 253 -4.03 5.88 -16.35
CA LEU A 253 -2.60 5.55 -16.33
C LEU A 253 -1.74 6.80 -16.16
N THR A 254 -0.75 6.75 -15.28
CA THR A 254 0.29 7.79 -15.20
C THR A 254 1.68 7.18 -15.33
N ALA A 255 2.56 7.82 -16.10
CA ALA A 255 3.93 7.40 -16.27
C ALA A 255 4.83 8.66 -16.30
N VAL A 256 5.73 8.74 -15.32
CA VAL A 256 6.63 9.88 -15.14
C VAL A 256 8.07 9.40 -15.21
N CYS A 257 8.84 9.93 -16.16
CA CYS A 257 10.29 9.80 -16.17
C CYS A 257 10.85 10.66 -15.03
N SER A 258 11.36 10.04 -13.98
CA SER A 258 11.76 10.74 -12.75
C SER A 258 13.27 10.81 -12.55
N ILE A 259 14.06 9.93 -13.18
CA ILE A 259 15.51 9.88 -13.03
C ILE A 259 16.16 9.69 -14.39
N ILE A 260 17.28 10.40 -14.61
CA ILE A 260 18.19 10.20 -15.72
C ILE A 260 19.62 10.11 -15.18
N ASN A 261 20.34 9.05 -15.58
CA ASN A 261 21.73 8.83 -15.18
C ASN A 261 22.57 8.46 -16.41
N GLY A 262 23.78 9.00 -16.53
CA GLY A 262 24.70 8.57 -17.56
C GLY A 262 25.80 9.58 -17.90
N GLY A 263 26.76 9.12 -18.72
CA GLY A 263 27.97 9.88 -19.03
C GLY A 263 28.96 9.86 -17.87
N LYS A 264 30.28 9.90 -18.18
CA LYS A 264 31.36 9.85 -17.17
C LYS A 264 32.24 11.10 -17.19
N GLN A 265 32.47 11.64 -18.38
CA GLN A 265 33.26 12.87 -18.55
C GLN A 265 32.97 13.55 -19.88
N PHE A 266 33.17 14.88 -19.94
CA PHE A 266 32.71 15.70 -21.07
C PHE A 266 33.47 15.43 -22.41
N ASN A 267 34.66 14.88 -22.37
CA ASN A 267 35.49 14.59 -23.55
C ASN A 267 35.43 13.11 -23.98
N SER A 268 34.41 12.36 -23.56
CA SER A 268 34.19 10.98 -23.97
C SER A 268 32.76 10.84 -24.52
N VAL A 269 32.59 10.06 -25.59
CA VAL A 269 31.30 9.59 -26.04
C VAL A 269 30.76 8.63 -24.95
N PRO A 270 29.53 8.84 -24.41
CA PRO A 270 29.00 7.98 -23.36
C PRO A 270 28.62 6.60 -23.88
N ASP A 271 29.02 5.58 -23.12
CA ASP A 271 28.79 4.18 -23.40
C ASP A 271 27.58 3.59 -22.68
N GLU A 272 26.99 4.33 -21.72
CA GLU A 272 25.83 3.90 -20.98
C GLU A 272 25.04 5.10 -20.44
N VAL A 273 23.73 5.07 -20.59
CA VAL A 273 22.79 6.04 -20.02
C VAL A 273 21.47 5.33 -19.69
N SER A 274 20.80 5.71 -18.60
CA SER A 274 19.52 5.16 -18.23
C SER A 274 18.46 6.22 -17.91
N LEU A 275 17.19 5.86 -18.12
CA LEU A 275 16.01 6.57 -17.64
C LEU A 275 15.24 5.64 -16.71
N GLU A 276 14.71 6.21 -15.61
CA GLU A 276 13.83 5.50 -14.71
C GLU A 276 12.46 6.19 -14.67
N PHE A 277 11.42 5.36 -14.80
CA PHE A 277 10.03 5.80 -14.83
C PHE A 277 9.30 5.26 -13.60
N ASN A 278 8.53 6.12 -12.95
CA ASN A 278 7.48 5.70 -12.03
C ASN A 278 6.17 5.61 -12.82
N VAL A 279 5.60 4.43 -12.87
CA VAL A 279 4.36 4.15 -13.59
C VAL A 279 3.30 3.73 -12.59
N ARG A 280 2.09 4.23 -12.77
CA ARG A 280 0.91 3.84 -12.00
C ARG A 280 -0.08 3.14 -12.92
N PRO A 281 0.04 1.83 -13.10
CA PRO A 281 -0.90 1.03 -13.86
C PRO A 281 -2.33 1.14 -13.32
N VAL A 282 -3.29 0.97 -14.21
CA VAL A 282 -4.72 0.91 -13.92
C VAL A 282 -5.31 -0.34 -14.55
N PRO A 283 -6.51 -0.80 -14.19
CA PRO A 283 -7.07 -2.04 -14.72
C PRO A 283 -7.12 -2.09 -16.26
N GLU A 284 -7.39 -0.96 -16.90
CA GLU A 284 -7.47 -0.84 -18.37
C GLU A 284 -6.09 -0.90 -19.06
N TYR A 285 -5.03 -0.56 -18.31
CA TYR A 285 -3.63 -0.58 -18.72
C TYR A 285 -2.79 -1.17 -17.60
N ASP A 286 -2.85 -2.49 -17.48
CA ASP A 286 -2.18 -3.25 -16.44
C ASP A 286 -0.66 -3.34 -16.65
N ASN A 287 0.01 -4.08 -15.78
CA ASN A 287 1.46 -4.19 -15.79
C ASN A 287 1.98 -4.91 -17.03
N ASP A 288 1.25 -5.89 -17.55
CA ASP A 288 1.63 -6.64 -18.76
C ASP A 288 1.51 -5.75 -20.01
N PHE A 289 0.47 -4.90 -20.03
CA PHE A 289 0.33 -3.86 -21.05
C PHE A 289 1.51 -2.88 -21.01
N ILE A 290 1.89 -2.40 -19.82
CA ILE A 290 3.00 -1.44 -19.65
C ILE A 290 4.34 -2.05 -20.09
N GLU A 291 4.64 -3.28 -19.66
CA GLU A 291 5.85 -3.98 -20.10
C GLU A 291 5.89 -4.07 -21.63
N SER A 292 4.79 -4.51 -22.24
CA SER A 292 4.66 -4.60 -23.70
C SER A 292 4.80 -3.22 -24.39
N PHE A 293 4.25 -2.17 -23.78
CA PHE A 293 4.33 -0.81 -24.30
C PHE A 293 5.79 -0.31 -24.38
N PHE A 294 6.57 -0.50 -23.30
CA PHE A 294 7.98 -0.14 -23.27
C PHE A 294 8.80 -1.01 -24.23
N GLN A 295 8.56 -2.34 -24.24
CA GLN A 295 9.28 -3.26 -25.10
C GLN A 295 9.04 -2.99 -26.60
N ASN A 296 7.84 -2.61 -26.98
CA ASN A 296 7.53 -2.22 -28.37
C ASN A 296 8.31 -0.98 -28.79
N ILE A 297 8.47 0.01 -27.92
CA ILE A 297 9.28 1.21 -28.22
C ILE A 297 10.76 0.83 -28.33
N ILE A 298 11.27 -0.02 -27.44
CA ILE A 298 12.64 -0.54 -27.51
C ILE A 298 12.88 -1.23 -28.86
N ASN A 299 11.96 -2.08 -29.28
CA ASN A 299 12.08 -2.81 -30.56
C ASN A 299 12.03 -1.87 -31.77
N ASP A 300 11.24 -0.80 -31.71
CA ASP A 300 11.13 0.19 -32.78
C ASP A 300 12.38 1.08 -32.90
N VAL A 301 13.09 1.31 -31.79
CA VAL A 301 14.33 2.10 -31.78
C VAL A 301 15.56 1.22 -32.06
N ASP A 302 15.97 0.39 -31.12
CA ASP A 302 17.08 -0.55 -31.27
C ASP A 302 17.13 -1.55 -30.11
N SER A 303 16.60 -2.75 -30.33
CA SER A 303 16.57 -3.82 -29.31
C SER A 303 17.95 -4.41 -28.97
N ASN A 304 19.00 -4.09 -29.75
CA ASN A 304 20.35 -4.55 -29.42
C ASN A 304 21.08 -3.58 -28.47
N LYS A 305 20.60 -2.34 -28.38
CA LYS A 305 21.22 -1.29 -27.56
C LYS A 305 20.39 -0.91 -26.35
N LEU A 306 19.10 -1.16 -26.37
CA LEU A 306 18.16 -0.83 -25.29
C LEU A 306 17.74 -2.07 -24.52
N SER A 307 17.68 -1.94 -23.21
CA SER A 307 17.15 -2.96 -22.33
C SER A 307 16.14 -2.37 -21.35
N LEU A 308 15.12 -3.15 -20.98
CA LEU A 308 14.14 -2.83 -19.94
C LEU A 308 14.42 -3.70 -18.71
N ASP A 309 14.46 -3.07 -17.54
CA ASP A 309 14.44 -3.71 -16.23
C ASP A 309 13.23 -3.18 -15.45
N ILE A 310 12.57 -4.05 -14.69
CA ILE A 310 11.37 -3.73 -13.90
C ILE A 310 11.63 -4.09 -12.44
N PRO A 311 12.30 -3.20 -11.68
CA PRO A 311 12.66 -3.46 -10.29
C PRO A 311 11.47 -3.66 -9.36
N SER A 312 10.34 -3.02 -9.63
CA SER A 312 9.11 -3.12 -8.83
C SER A 312 7.90 -3.26 -9.74
N ASN A 313 6.97 -4.16 -9.36
CA ASN A 313 5.85 -4.58 -10.23
C ASN A 313 4.60 -4.93 -9.42
N HIS A 314 3.94 -3.92 -8.84
CA HIS A 314 2.70 -4.08 -8.08
C HIS A 314 1.49 -3.80 -8.98
N ARG A 315 0.57 -4.78 -9.08
CA ARG A 315 -0.60 -4.70 -9.95
C ARG A 315 -1.69 -3.77 -9.39
N PRO A 316 -2.51 -3.13 -10.24
CA PRO A 316 -3.73 -2.48 -9.80
C PRO A 316 -4.71 -3.52 -9.27
N VAL A 317 -5.55 -3.11 -8.32
CA VAL A 317 -6.59 -3.97 -7.74
C VAL A 317 -7.92 -3.23 -7.77
N THR A 318 -8.99 -3.95 -8.12
CA THR A 318 -10.36 -3.44 -8.05
C THR A 318 -11.28 -4.44 -7.35
N SER A 319 -12.31 -3.92 -6.69
CA SER A 319 -13.43 -4.65 -6.15
C SER A 319 -14.71 -3.86 -6.42
N ASP A 320 -15.88 -4.44 -6.14
CA ASP A 320 -17.14 -3.72 -6.30
C ASP A 320 -17.27 -2.62 -5.23
N LYS A 321 -17.34 -1.35 -5.66
CA LYS A 321 -17.57 -0.20 -4.76
C LYS A 321 -18.87 -0.25 -3.98
N ASN A 322 -19.81 -1.12 -4.36
CA ASN A 322 -21.07 -1.38 -3.69
C ASN A 322 -21.09 -2.76 -3.02
N SER A 323 -19.93 -3.39 -2.86
CA SER A 323 -19.84 -4.69 -2.20
C SER A 323 -20.45 -4.66 -0.81
N LYS A 324 -20.80 -5.84 -0.30
CA LYS A 324 -21.30 -5.99 1.06
C LYS A 324 -20.33 -5.40 2.09
N LEU A 325 -19.03 -5.62 1.92
CA LEU A 325 -18.01 -5.11 2.85
C LEU A 325 -18.00 -3.57 2.88
N ILE A 326 -17.95 -2.92 1.71
CA ILE A 326 -17.96 -1.46 1.59
C ILE A 326 -19.22 -0.85 2.21
N THR A 327 -20.41 -1.42 1.90
CA THR A 327 -21.68 -0.92 2.45
C THR A 327 -21.76 -1.13 3.97
N THR A 328 -21.32 -2.28 4.48
CA THR A 328 -21.26 -2.56 5.92
C THR A 328 -20.35 -1.57 6.65
N ILE A 329 -19.12 -1.35 6.15
CA ILE A 329 -18.18 -0.40 6.76
C ILE A 329 -18.77 1.01 6.76
N LYS A 330 -19.36 1.44 5.63
CA LYS A 330 -19.99 2.76 5.50
C LYS A 330 -21.12 2.97 6.52
N ASP A 331 -22.00 2.01 6.67
CA ASP A 331 -23.14 2.08 7.58
C ASP A 331 -22.68 2.13 9.05
N VAL A 332 -21.72 1.29 9.42
CA VAL A 332 -21.12 1.29 10.78
C VAL A 332 -20.38 2.59 11.04
N ALA A 333 -19.47 3.00 10.16
CA ALA A 333 -18.64 4.19 10.35
C ALA A 333 -19.48 5.47 10.46
N SER A 334 -20.64 5.55 9.76
CA SER A 334 -21.59 6.67 9.86
C SER A 334 -22.16 6.88 11.26
N SER A 335 -22.02 5.91 12.17
CA SER A 335 -22.41 6.03 13.58
C SER A 335 -21.33 6.66 14.46
N TYR A 336 -20.10 6.75 13.96
CA TYR A 336 -18.90 7.22 14.71
C TYR A 336 -18.34 8.55 14.23
N VAL A 337 -18.56 8.87 12.95
CA VAL A 337 -18.12 10.12 12.31
C VAL A 337 -19.30 10.78 11.60
N GLU A 338 -19.19 12.06 11.28
CA GLU A 338 -20.26 12.76 10.56
C GLU A 338 -20.46 12.12 9.18
N GLN A 339 -21.72 11.84 8.81
CA GLN A 339 -22.06 11.07 7.61
C GLN A 339 -21.52 11.71 6.31
N ASP A 340 -21.45 13.04 6.27
CA ASP A 340 -20.95 13.80 5.12
C ASP A 340 -19.42 13.72 4.95
N GLU A 341 -18.71 13.21 5.96
CA GLU A 341 -17.25 13.02 5.91
C GLU A 341 -16.87 11.67 5.28
N ILE A 342 -17.77 10.65 5.32
CA ILE A 342 -17.48 9.32 4.79
C ILE A 342 -17.70 9.29 3.28
N PHE A 343 -16.68 8.88 2.56
CA PHE A 343 -16.72 8.73 1.10
C PHE A 343 -16.15 7.39 0.66
N VAL A 344 -16.61 6.93 -0.52
CA VAL A 344 -16.07 5.74 -1.19
C VAL A 344 -15.30 6.19 -2.43
N SER A 345 -14.08 5.70 -2.62
CA SER A 345 -13.18 6.13 -3.69
C SER A 345 -12.23 5.01 -4.09
N ALA A 346 -11.46 5.22 -5.15
CA ALA A 346 -10.24 4.48 -5.43
C ALA A 346 -9.02 5.25 -4.90
N LEU A 347 -7.95 4.53 -4.53
CA LEU A 347 -6.69 5.08 -4.05
C LEU A 347 -5.69 5.19 -5.21
N VAL A 348 -4.87 6.25 -5.22
CA VAL A 348 -3.82 6.43 -6.24
C VAL A 348 -2.49 5.72 -5.87
N GLY A 349 -2.31 5.35 -4.60
CA GLY A 349 -1.21 4.55 -4.10
C GLY A 349 -1.49 3.05 -4.26
N ALA A 350 -0.46 2.20 -4.12
CA ALA A 350 -0.61 0.75 -4.02
C ALA A 350 -0.50 0.34 -2.54
N THR A 351 -1.04 -0.83 -2.20
CA THR A 351 -0.97 -1.45 -0.88
C THR A 351 -0.70 -2.96 -1.03
N ASP A 352 -0.56 -3.68 0.06
CA ASP A 352 -0.45 -5.15 0.08
C ASP A 352 -1.57 -5.87 -0.71
N ALA A 353 -2.69 -5.19 -1.02
CA ALA A 353 -3.73 -5.77 -1.87
C ALA A 353 -3.21 -6.16 -3.26
N SER A 354 -2.19 -5.46 -3.80
CA SER A 354 -1.52 -5.86 -5.05
C SER A 354 -1.03 -7.30 -5.00
N SER A 355 -0.35 -7.65 -3.92
CA SER A 355 0.22 -8.99 -3.72
C SER A 355 -0.83 -10.01 -3.27
N PHE A 356 -1.85 -9.60 -2.52
CA PHE A 356 -2.92 -10.48 -2.06
C PHE A 356 -3.89 -10.87 -3.16
N LEU A 357 -4.28 -9.93 -4.03
CA LEU A 357 -5.40 -10.09 -4.97
C LEU A 357 -4.99 -9.95 -6.45
N GLY A 358 -3.72 -9.66 -6.76
CA GLY A 358 -3.26 -9.23 -8.08
C GLY A 358 -3.41 -10.23 -9.24
N ASP A 359 -3.55 -11.53 -8.96
CA ASP A 359 -3.59 -12.58 -9.99
C ASP A 359 -4.88 -13.42 -9.99
N ASN A 360 -6.09 -12.80 -9.96
CA ASN A 360 -7.38 -13.49 -10.11
C ASN A 360 -8.15 -13.80 -8.82
N LYS A 361 -8.38 -12.83 -7.95
CA LYS A 361 -9.33 -13.01 -6.84
C LYS A 361 -10.55 -12.09 -6.99
N ASP A 362 -11.23 -12.18 -8.14
CA ASP A 362 -12.39 -11.36 -8.54
C ASP A 362 -13.59 -11.45 -7.58
N ASN A 363 -13.56 -12.34 -6.59
CA ASN A 363 -14.67 -12.61 -5.69
C ASN A 363 -14.41 -12.19 -4.24
N VAL A 364 -13.33 -11.46 -3.97
CA VAL A 364 -13.01 -10.96 -2.63
C VAL A 364 -13.49 -9.52 -2.51
N ASP A 365 -14.39 -9.26 -1.56
CA ASP A 365 -14.75 -7.89 -1.21
C ASP A 365 -13.53 -7.18 -0.60
N LEU A 366 -13.04 -6.11 -1.21
CA LEU A 366 -11.90 -5.34 -0.71
C LEU A 366 -12.36 -4.03 -0.09
N ALA A 367 -11.82 -3.70 1.08
CA ALA A 367 -11.86 -2.38 1.67
C ALA A 367 -10.47 -1.99 2.21
N ILE A 368 -9.89 -0.92 1.70
CA ILE A 368 -8.74 -0.26 2.31
C ILE A 368 -9.32 0.83 3.19
N PHE A 369 -9.22 0.65 4.51
CA PHE A 369 -9.90 1.50 5.49
C PHE A 369 -9.24 1.37 6.86
N GLY A 370 -8.67 2.45 7.37
CA GLY A 370 -8.02 2.46 8.68
C GLY A 370 -7.82 3.86 9.24
N PRO A 371 -7.44 3.93 10.52
CA PRO A 371 -7.26 5.19 11.23
C PRO A 371 -5.99 5.91 10.78
N GLY A 372 -6.02 7.22 10.83
CA GLY A 372 -4.89 8.08 10.51
C GLY A 372 -5.15 8.98 9.31
N ASN A 373 -4.47 10.10 9.29
CA ASN A 373 -4.49 11.02 8.15
C ASN A 373 -3.39 10.61 7.16
N PRO A 374 -3.71 10.22 5.91
CA PRO A 374 -2.71 9.77 4.94
C PRO A 374 -1.60 10.80 4.66
N LEU A 375 -1.87 12.09 4.88
CA LEU A 375 -0.85 13.15 4.72
C LEU A 375 0.20 13.16 5.84
N MET A 376 -0.03 12.43 6.92
CA MET A 376 0.95 12.27 8.01
C MET A 376 1.89 11.08 7.81
N ALA A 377 1.58 10.19 6.88
CA ALA A 377 2.46 9.09 6.51
C ALA A 377 3.84 9.62 6.07
N HIS A 378 4.93 8.96 6.52
CA HIS A 378 6.31 9.28 6.20
C HIS A 378 6.82 10.66 6.67
N GLN A 379 6.01 11.45 7.41
CA GLN A 379 6.39 12.76 7.90
C GLN A 379 7.23 12.68 9.18
N ILE A 380 8.03 13.72 9.44
CA ILE A 380 8.61 13.99 10.77
C ILE A 380 7.44 14.38 11.69
N ASP A 381 7.53 13.97 12.97
CA ASP A 381 6.45 14.16 13.95
C ASP A 381 5.13 13.49 13.50
N GLU A 382 5.23 12.34 12.83
CA GLU A 382 4.08 11.49 12.51
C GLU A 382 3.23 11.24 13.73
N TYR A 383 1.90 11.32 13.57
CA TYR A 383 0.96 11.11 14.65
C TYR A 383 -0.37 10.55 14.15
N ILE A 384 -1.06 9.86 15.03
CA ILE A 384 -2.49 9.53 14.88
C ILE A 384 -3.32 10.29 15.92
N GLU A 385 -4.51 10.75 15.55
CA GLU A 385 -5.46 11.31 16.51
C GLU A 385 -5.93 10.18 17.46
N LYS A 386 -5.77 10.40 18.79
CA LYS A 386 -6.11 9.41 19.80
C LYS A 386 -7.56 8.91 19.69
N ASP A 387 -8.49 9.85 19.53
CA ASP A 387 -9.91 9.54 19.43
C ASP A 387 -10.22 8.72 18.16
N MET A 388 -9.53 9.00 17.04
CA MET A 388 -9.66 8.24 15.81
C MET A 388 -9.16 6.80 16.01
N TYR A 389 -7.96 6.62 16.57
CA TYR A 389 -7.42 5.30 16.89
C TYR A 389 -8.41 4.45 17.71
N LEU A 390 -8.95 5.02 18.79
CA LEU A 390 -9.88 4.33 19.68
C LEU A 390 -11.22 4.01 19.00
N LYS A 391 -11.78 4.95 18.22
CA LYS A 391 -13.03 4.75 17.47
C LYS A 391 -12.91 3.64 16.43
N TYR A 392 -11.76 3.55 15.73
CA TYR A 392 -11.58 2.52 14.71
C TYR A 392 -11.56 1.11 15.26
N ILE A 393 -11.13 0.89 16.51
CA ILE A 393 -11.25 -0.40 17.19
C ILE A 393 -12.72 -0.83 17.27
N ASP A 394 -13.61 0.09 17.65
CA ASP A 394 -15.05 -0.20 17.73
C ASP A 394 -15.68 -0.37 16.35
N ILE A 395 -15.28 0.47 15.37
CA ILE A 395 -15.75 0.35 13.98
C ILE A 395 -15.35 -1.00 13.39
N PHE A 396 -14.10 -1.43 13.51
CA PHE A 396 -13.66 -2.74 13.00
C PHE A 396 -14.40 -3.89 13.67
N LYS A 397 -14.63 -3.81 14.97
CA LYS A 397 -15.39 -4.81 15.69
C LYS A 397 -16.83 -4.93 15.17
N GLU A 398 -17.54 -3.81 15.09
CA GLU A 398 -18.94 -3.81 14.62
C GLU A 398 -19.06 -4.19 13.15
N ALA A 399 -18.18 -3.68 12.29
CA ALA A 399 -18.16 -4.03 10.86
C ALA A 399 -17.88 -5.52 10.66
N SER A 400 -16.94 -6.09 11.39
CA SER A 400 -16.66 -7.53 11.34
C SER A 400 -17.87 -8.38 11.76
N ILE A 401 -18.54 -8.01 12.86
CA ILE A 401 -19.73 -8.70 13.33
C ILE A 401 -20.86 -8.62 12.29
N GLN A 402 -21.10 -7.44 11.72
CA GLN A 402 -22.18 -7.24 10.75
C GLN A 402 -21.89 -7.97 9.45
N TYR A 403 -20.68 -7.87 8.93
CA TYR A 403 -20.26 -8.57 7.70
C TYR A 403 -20.44 -10.08 7.80
N LEU A 404 -20.07 -10.69 8.93
CA LEU A 404 -20.21 -12.14 9.13
C LEU A 404 -21.66 -12.60 9.38
N LYS A 405 -22.56 -11.74 9.90
CA LYS A 405 -23.96 -12.11 10.19
C LYS A 405 -24.85 -12.25 8.97
N GLU A 406 -24.57 -11.55 7.89
CA GLU A 406 -25.51 -11.36 6.78
C GLU A 406 -25.30 -12.31 5.59
N LYS A 407 -24.55 -13.39 5.77
CA LYS A 407 -24.39 -14.44 4.74
C LYS A 407 -25.15 -15.71 5.03
#